data_d7bc953927cd5a19b0d187473a42d3bb
#
_entry.id   d7bc953927cd5a19b0d187473a42d3bb
#
_cell.length_a   1.000
_cell.length_b   1.000
_cell.length_c   1.000
_cell.angle_alpha   90.00
_cell.angle_beta   90.00
_cell.angle_gamma   90.00
#
_symmetry.space_group_name_H-M   'P 1'
#
loop_
_entity.id
_entity.type
_entity.pdbx_description
1 polymer ?
#
loop_
_entity_poly.entity_id
_entity_poly.type
_entity_poly.pdbx_seq_one_letter_code
_entity_poly.pdbx_strand_id
1 'polypeptide(L)'
;MNSKKSLLIYLPVIALCIGALAVISHIDGKEKNITDTYFMYATADGHKINVFEQGGSYYLFLPSYVSEQDIKLSSEAKKHDIKIMKSENVATVYITTNSGSLDKILADKEYKESGKITVVDESGNENVTSGLDYIKGRGNYSWNTWDKKPFKIKMTKAASILGMGSGKDYALIANASDATLVRNDIARRLEMAVGIPYATTGRFTDLYINGDYMGNYYLCASIEVGEERINITDIDRLQSEVFSRLNAEAFSVYETQTMKGWKLPECVEDVSGGYLVEREFVDRYNLEYSDFNNGFVTSNDEHFIVVAPKYCTVNEINYLSDFFEKAEEEILGIEPYGQYIDLPSFAKRYLVEELIKNYDGGVSSAYYYKDKDSIDSKLYAGPGWDFDMSLGNYLSWMEYADEDPTGITELYLSEHNSIYYKNMLTHDEFNELVHEYYKESAQGFMKEMTESGIKQYRELLEKSAAMDSVRWADMYKEWGYSAGDAKEYQKLEGFINQRTAFLNGEWLD
;
A
#
# COMPACT_ATOMS: atom_id res chain seq x y z
N MET A 1 34.91 4.19 29.48
CA MET A 1 35.26 2.86 28.95
C MET A 1 33.99 2.08 28.80
N ASN A 2 33.33 2.16 27.66
CA ASN A 2 32.33 1.21 27.13
C ASN A 2 31.72 1.75 25.84
N SER A 3 32.54 2.08 24.84
CA SER A 3 32.03 2.52 23.51
C SER A 3 32.36 1.49 22.40
N LYS A 4 32.62 0.23 22.76
CA LYS A 4 32.96 -0.82 21.80
C LYS A 4 31.95 -1.96 21.70
N LYS A 5 30.83 -1.93 22.45
CA LYS A 5 29.82 -2.99 22.40
C LYS A 5 28.61 -2.67 21.48
N SER A 6 28.35 -1.42 21.19
CA SER A 6 27.27 -1.03 20.28
C SER A 6 27.62 -1.20 18.78
N LEU A 7 28.90 -1.22 18.44
CA LEU A 7 29.33 -1.34 17.04
C LEU A 7 29.30 -2.80 16.50
N LEU A 8 29.14 -3.79 17.38
CA LEU A 8 29.14 -5.21 17.01
C LEU A 8 27.76 -5.79 16.72
N ILE A 9 26.69 -5.08 17.05
CA ILE A 9 25.30 -5.52 16.81
C ILE A 9 24.82 -5.07 15.42
N TYR A 10 25.36 -3.97 14.88
CA TYR A 10 24.94 -3.44 13.57
C TYR A 10 25.68 -4.02 12.35
N LEU A 11 26.80 -4.72 12.58
CA LEU A 11 27.55 -5.38 11.50
C LEU A 11 26.81 -6.51 10.77
N PRO A 12 25.90 -7.30 11.40
CA PRO A 12 25.16 -8.33 10.67
C PRO A 12 24.10 -7.76 9.73
N VAL A 13 23.42 -6.67 10.10
CA VAL A 13 22.35 -6.06 9.28
C VAL A 13 22.94 -5.38 8.04
N ILE A 14 24.04 -4.66 8.19
CA ILE A 14 24.76 -4.06 7.05
C ILE A 14 25.38 -5.15 6.16
N ALA A 15 25.87 -6.23 6.74
CA ALA A 15 26.41 -7.37 5.99
C ALA A 15 25.32 -8.16 5.25
N LEU A 16 24.09 -8.22 5.76
CA LEU A 16 22.93 -8.83 5.09
C LEU A 16 22.43 -7.95 3.93
N CYS A 17 22.40 -6.63 4.08
CA CYS A 17 22.07 -5.72 2.97
C CYS A 17 23.15 -5.74 1.87
N ILE A 18 24.45 -5.87 2.24
CA ILE A 18 25.55 -5.99 1.28
C ILE A 18 25.58 -7.42 0.68
N GLY A 19 25.20 -8.43 1.44
CA GLY A 19 25.06 -9.80 0.95
C GLY A 19 23.93 -9.97 -0.05
N ALA A 20 22.79 -9.29 0.17
CA ALA A 20 21.68 -9.25 -0.81
C ALA A 20 22.10 -8.54 -2.12
N LEU A 21 22.91 -7.49 -2.03
CA LEU A 21 23.48 -6.80 -3.20
C LEU A 21 24.52 -7.66 -3.96
N ALA A 22 25.21 -8.56 -3.27
CA ALA A 22 26.21 -9.45 -3.89
C ALA A 22 25.58 -10.68 -4.56
N VAL A 23 24.41 -11.13 -4.13
CA VAL A 23 23.65 -12.20 -4.78
C VAL A 23 23.00 -11.72 -6.09
N ILE A 24 22.67 -10.43 -6.20
CA ILE A 24 22.12 -9.83 -7.42
C ILE A 24 23.15 -9.76 -8.56
N SER A 25 24.46 -9.86 -8.28
CA SER A 25 25.52 -9.81 -9.31
C SER A 25 25.81 -11.16 -9.98
N HIS A 26 25.09 -12.22 -9.68
CA HIS A 26 25.32 -13.57 -10.23
C HIS A 26 24.11 -14.20 -10.92
N ILE A 27 23.18 -13.38 -11.38
CA ILE A 27 22.19 -13.84 -12.35
C ILE A 27 22.81 -13.67 -13.72
N ASP A 28 23.41 -14.75 -14.20
CA ASP A 28 23.88 -14.90 -15.58
C ASP A 28 22.78 -14.45 -16.54
N GLY A 29 23.07 -13.39 -17.28
CA GLY A 29 22.24 -12.90 -18.36
C GLY A 29 22.06 -13.97 -19.44
N LYS A 30 21.03 -14.77 -19.31
CA LYS A 30 20.38 -15.33 -20.48
C LYS A 30 19.64 -14.17 -21.15
N GLU A 31 20.29 -13.53 -22.12
CA GLU A 31 19.57 -12.78 -23.13
C GLU A 31 18.47 -13.67 -23.71
N LYS A 32 17.26 -13.56 -23.16
CA LYS A 32 16.08 -14.06 -23.87
C LYS A 32 16.04 -13.26 -25.17
N ASN A 33 15.97 -13.96 -26.30
CA ASN A 33 15.72 -13.35 -27.61
C ASN A 33 14.35 -12.65 -27.56
N ILE A 34 14.36 -11.39 -27.16
CA ILE A 34 13.18 -10.53 -26.95
C ILE A 34 12.46 -10.29 -28.30
N THR A 35 13.13 -10.49 -29.42
CA THR A 35 12.64 -10.12 -30.75
C THR A 35 11.50 -11.02 -31.31
N ASP A 36 11.39 -12.28 -30.91
CA ASP A 36 10.40 -13.17 -31.50
C ASP A 36 9.03 -13.17 -30.81
N THR A 37 8.98 -12.85 -29.53
CA THR A 37 7.74 -12.86 -28.72
C THR A 37 6.78 -11.72 -29.06
N TYR A 38 7.28 -10.57 -29.50
CA TYR A 38 6.44 -9.39 -29.84
C TYR A 38 5.53 -9.57 -31.05
N PHE A 39 5.73 -10.63 -31.85
CA PHE A 39 4.91 -10.93 -33.02
C PHE A 39 3.76 -11.90 -32.73
N MET A 40 3.78 -12.58 -31.57
CA MET A 40 2.73 -13.49 -31.17
C MET A 40 1.74 -12.79 -30.24
N TYR A 41 0.58 -12.50 -30.75
CA TYR A 41 -0.48 -11.84 -30.00
C TYR A 41 -1.87 -12.25 -30.48
N ALA A 42 -2.86 -11.98 -29.65
CA ALA A 42 -4.27 -11.96 -30.04
C ALA A 42 -4.81 -10.53 -29.99
N THR A 43 -5.84 -10.26 -30.74
CA THR A 43 -6.68 -9.07 -30.58
C THR A 43 -8.04 -9.53 -30.08
N ALA A 44 -8.49 -8.93 -29.00
CA ALA A 44 -9.78 -9.20 -28.38
C ALA A 44 -10.37 -7.88 -27.92
N ASP A 45 -11.61 -7.59 -28.25
CA ASP A 45 -12.34 -6.38 -27.89
C ASP A 45 -11.52 -5.07 -28.10
N GLY A 46 -10.81 -4.99 -29.24
CA GLY A 46 -9.95 -3.83 -29.57
C GLY A 46 -8.61 -3.76 -28.83
N HIS A 47 -8.36 -4.64 -27.88
CA HIS A 47 -7.12 -4.71 -27.13
C HIS A 47 -6.16 -5.76 -27.72
N LYS A 48 -4.86 -5.41 -27.74
CA LYS A 48 -3.80 -6.37 -28.06
C LYS A 48 -3.42 -7.12 -26.77
N ILE A 49 -3.35 -8.45 -26.86
CA ILE A 49 -2.94 -9.34 -25.77
C ILE A 49 -1.77 -10.17 -26.28
N ASN A 50 -0.60 -10.01 -25.72
CA ASN A 50 0.60 -10.72 -26.12
C ASN A 50 0.56 -12.17 -25.61
N VAL A 51 1.12 -13.08 -26.42
CA VAL A 51 1.32 -14.47 -26.02
C VAL A 51 2.53 -14.53 -25.09
N PHE A 52 2.40 -15.25 -24.00
CA PHE A 52 3.44 -15.45 -23.01
C PHE A 52 4.05 -16.84 -23.15
N GLU A 53 5.37 -16.94 -23.08
CA GLU A 53 6.09 -18.20 -23.07
C GLU A 53 6.56 -18.54 -21.66
N GLN A 54 6.25 -19.76 -21.21
CA GLN A 54 6.71 -20.29 -19.94
C GLN A 54 7.04 -21.78 -20.08
N GLY A 55 8.29 -22.13 -19.79
CA GLY A 55 8.74 -23.52 -19.78
C GLY A 55 8.55 -24.26 -21.11
N GLY A 56 8.70 -23.57 -22.25
CA GLY A 56 8.50 -24.10 -23.59
C GLY A 56 7.03 -24.25 -24.01
N SER A 57 6.10 -23.74 -23.23
CA SER A 57 4.67 -23.65 -23.57
C SER A 57 4.25 -22.22 -23.81
N TYR A 58 3.32 -22.02 -24.74
CA TYR A 58 2.76 -20.71 -25.05
C TYR A 58 1.39 -20.56 -24.39
N TYR A 59 1.17 -19.40 -23.75
CA TYR A 59 -0.07 -19.08 -23.04
C TYR A 59 -0.67 -17.78 -23.56
N LEU A 60 -2.00 -17.76 -23.68
CA LEU A 60 -2.78 -16.56 -23.90
C LEU A 60 -3.70 -16.37 -22.69
N PHE A 61 -3.49 -15.30 -21.95
CA PHE A 61 -4.30 -14.95 -20.80
C PHE A 61 -5.44 -14.03 -21.23
N LEU A 62 -6.68 -14.45 -21.01
CA LEU A 62 -7.86 -13.70 -21.44
C LEU A 62 -8.58 -13.06 -20.24
N PRO A 63 -9.06 -11.83 -20.38
CA PRO A 63 -9.94 -11.21 -19.41
C PRO A 63 -11.24 -11.98 -19.21
N SER A 64 -11.90 -11.77 -18.07
CA SER A 64 -13.15 -12.42 -17.68
C SER A 64 -14.27 -12.24 -18.70
N TYR A 65 -14.39 -11.06 -19.28
CA TYR A 65 -15.46 -10.68 -20.21
C TYR A 65 -15.23 -11.10 -21.67
N VAL A 66 -14.01 -11.49 -22.05
CA VAL A 66 -13.66 -11.85 -23.43
C VAL A 66 -14.10 -13.27 -23.74
N SER A 67 -14.82 -13.49 -24.84
CA SER A 67 -15.12 -14.81 -25.36
C SER A 67 -13.95 -15.35 -26.18
N GLU A 68 -13.61 -16.64 -26.01
CA GLU A 68 -12.58 -17.29 -26.80
C GLU A 68 -12.88 -17.28 -28.31
N GLN A 69 -14.16 -17.21 -28.69
CA GLN A 69 -14.60 -17.17 -30.07
C GLN A 69 -14.33 -15.83 -30.76
N ASP A 70 -14.17 -14.76 -29.96
CA ASP A 70 -14.01 -13.39 -30.45
C ASP A 70 -12.54 -12.98 -30.59
N ILE A 71 -11.60 -13.87 -30.24
CA ILE A 71 -10.17 -13.59 -30.37
C ILE A 71 -9.68 -13.77 -31.81
N LYS A 72 -8.76 -12.90 -32.21
CA LYS A 72 -8.07 -13.00 -33.53
C LYS A 72 -6.59 -13.12 -33.27
N LEU A 73 -6.07 -14.36 -33.46
CA LEU A 73 -4.63 -14.61 -33.36
C LEU A 73 -3.86 -13.99 -34.53
N SER A 74 -2.69 -13.45 -34.24
CA SER A 74 -1.72 -13.02 -35.26
C SER A 74 -1.25 -14.19 -36.10
N SER A 75 -0.67 -13.92 -37.29
CA SER A 75 -0.20 -14.95 -38.21
C SER A 75 0.86 -15.86 -37.58
N GLU A 76 1.72 -15.30 -36.72
CA GLU A 76 2.75 -16.05 -36.01
C GLU A 76 2.14 -16.92 -34.90
N ALA A 77 1.24 -16.35 -34.09
CA ALA A 77 0.55 -17.08 -33.02
C ALA A 77 -0.21 -18.32 -33.53
N LYS A 78 -0.78 -18.25 -34.72
CA LYS A 78 -1.48 -19.38 -35.37
C LYS A 78 -0.59 -20.58 -35.72
N LYS A 79 0.74 -20.43 -35.69
CA LYS A 79 1.68 -21.52 -35.98
C LYS A 79 2.03 -22.35 -34.75
N HIS A 80 1.60 -21.92 -33.58
CA HIS A 80 1.94 -22.49 -32.29
C HIS A 80 0.70 -23.08 -31.60
N ASP A 81 0.92 -24.09 -30.76
CA ASP A 81 -0.09 -24.59 -29.83
C ASP A 81 -0.15 -23.67 -28.63
N ILE A 82 -1.23 -22.88 -28.52
CA ILE A 82 -1.40 -21.86 -27.51
C ILE A 82 -2.44 -22.34 -26.49
N LYS A 83 -2.03 -22.46 -25.25
CA LYS A 83 -2.91 -22.71 -24.11
C LYS A 83 -3.64 -21.44 -23.73
N ILE A 84 -4.95 -21.45 -23.86
CA ILE A 84 -5.80 -20.34 -23.46
C ILE A 84 -6.15 -20.51 -21.98
N MET A 85 -5.89 -19.48 -21.17
CA MET A 85 -6.37 -19.37 -19.80
C MET A 85 -7.25 -18.13 -19.70
N LYS A 86 -8.41 -18.28 -19.13
CA LYS A 86 -9.39 -17.20 -19.01
C LYS A 86 -9.67 -16.88 -17.56
N SER A 87 -9.69 -15.62 -17.24
CA SER A 87 -10.09 -15.09 -15.94
C SER A 87 -11.60 -15.16 -15.73
N GLU A 88 -12.02 -15.04 -14.48
CA GLU A 88 -13.41 -14.94 -14.08
C GLU A 88 -13.54 -13.95 -12.89
N ASN A 89 -14.68 -13.30 -12.77
CA ASN A 89 -15.12 -12.54 -11.59
C ASN A 89 -14.28 -11.30 -11.22
N VAL A 90 -13.22 -10.98 -11.94
CA VAL A 90 -12.41 -9.79 -11.67
C VAL A 90 -12.41 -8.83 -12.85
N ALA A 91 -12.30 -7.55 -12.54
CA ALA A 91 -12.19 -6.49 -13.54
C ALA A 91 -10.84 -6.54 -14.25
N THR A 92 -10.71 -5.84 -15.35
CA THR A 92 -9.49 -5.77 -16.15
C THR A 92 -8.99 -4.34 -16.27
N VAL A 93 -7.68 -4.17 -16.07
CA VAL A 93 -6.99 -2.89 -16.25
C VAL A 93 -6.02 -3.01 -17.43
N TYR A 94 -6.19 -2.15 -18.41
CA TYR A 94 -5.27 -1.97 -19.53
C TYR A 94 -4.52 -0.67 -19.38
N ILE A 95 -3.20 -0.72 -19.42
CA ILE A 95 -2.33 0.45 -19.47
C ILE A 95 -1.49 0.38 -20.74
N THR A 96 -1.46 1.49 -21.47
CA THR A 96 -0.55 1.69 -22.60
C THR A 96 0.33 2.87 -22.29
N THR A 97 1.64 2.64 -22.16
CA THR A 97 2.63 3.68 -21.97
C THR A 97 2.95 4.38 -23.30
N ASN A 98 3.35 5.63 -23.26
CA ASN A 98 3.66 6.37 -24.49
C ASN A 98 4.86 5.79 -25.25
N SER A 99 5.84 5.21 -24.54
CA SER A 99 6.98 4.52 -25.15
C SER A 99 6.66 3.12 -25.66
N GLY A 100 5.56 2.51 -25.17
CA GLY A 100 5.23 1.09 -25.42
C GLY A 100 6.13 0.11 -24.66
N SER A 101 6.93 0.58 -23.68
CA SER A 101 7.83 -0.27 -22.88
C SER A 101 7.75 0.10 -21.39
N LEU A 102 8.13 -0.85 -20.52
CA LEU A 102 8.35 -0.65 -19.09
C LEU A 102 9.84 -0.53 -18.71
N ASP A 103 10.76 -0.67 -19.66
CA ASP A 103 12.20 -0.82 -19.40
C ASP A 103 12.76 0.31 -18.52
N LYS A 104 12.35 1.56 -18.77
CA LYS A 104 12.81 2.71 -17.99
C LYS A 104 12.26 2.70 -16.57
N ILE A 105 10.99 2.30 -16.38
CA ILE A 105 10.38 2.18 -15.05
C ILE A 105 11.05 1.04 -14.27
N LEU A 106 11.33 -0.08 -14.93
CA LEU A 106 11.99 -1.24 -14.30
C LEU A 106 13.44 -0.94 -13.94
N ALA A 107 14.12 -0.07 -14.72
CA ALA A 107 15.48 0.38 -14.43
C ALA A 107 15.55 1.44 -13.32
N ASP A 108 14.51 2.26 -13.18
CA ASP A 108 14.42 3.33 -12.19
C ASP A 108 12.98 3.43 -11.66
N LYS A 109 12.77 3.02 -10.42
CA LYS A 109 11.45 3.03 -9.74
C LYS A 109 10.77 4.41 -9.81
N GLU A 110 11.55 5.48 -9.74
CA GLU A 110 11.02 6.85 -9.71
C GLU A 110 10.76 7.43 -11.11
N TYR A 111 11.21 6.74 -12.18
CA TYR A 111 10.91 7.17 -13.53
C TYR A 111 9.41 7.17 -13.81
N LYS A 112 8.91 8.32 -14.24
CA LYS A 112 7.49 8.55 -14.56
C LYS A 112 7.26 8.44 -16.06
N GLU A 113 6.43 7.52 -16.48
CA GLU A 113 6.03 7.33 -17.87
C GLU A 113 4.56 7.69 -18.05
N SER A 114 4.26 8.58 -18.97
CA SER A 114 2.87 8.95 -19.32
C SER A 114 2.21 7.88 -20.19
N GLY A 115 0.89 7.87 -20.21
CA GLY A 115 0.17 6.86 -20.98
C GLY A 115 -1.34 7.02 -20.96
N LYS A 116 -2.01 5.91 -21.17
CA LYS A 116 -3.47 5.77 -21.12
C LYS A 116 -3.85 4.57 -20.27
N ILE A 117 -4.92 4.71 -19.50
CA ILE A 117 -5.58 3.62 -18.79
C ILE A 117 -6.99 3.40 -19.34
N THR A 118 -7.39 2.14 -19.46
CA THR A 118 -8.77 1.70 -19.67
C THR A 118 -9.08 0.63 -18.63
N VAL A 119 -10.18 0.78 -17.92
CA VAL A 119 -10.68 -0.18 -16.94
C VAL A 119 -12.02 -0.72 -17.44
N VAL A 120 -12.13 -2.04 -17.46
CA VAL A 120 -13.33 -2.77 -17.87
C VAL A 120 -13.79 -3.62 -16.69
N ASP A 121 -15.07 -3.57 -16.35
CA ASP A 121 -15.60 -4.39 -15.27
C ASP A 121 -15.65 -5.89 -15.66
N GLU A 122 -15.99 -6.75 -14.71
CA GLU A 122 -16.07 -8.21 -14.92
C GLU A 122 -17.14 -8.62 -15.95
N SER A 123 -18.09 -7.73 -16.23
CA SER A 123 -19.18 -7.94 -17.22
C SER A 123 -18.83 -7.42 -18.62
N GLY A 124 -17.69 -6.72 -18.77
CA GLY A 124 -17.26 -6.16 -20.05
C GLY A 124 -17.71 -4.72 -20.31
N ASN A 125 -18.23 -4.02 -19.28
CA ASN A 125 -18.54 -2.61 -19.45
C ASN A 125 -17.31 -1.76 -19.19
N GLU A 126 -17.01 -0.81 -20.09
CA GLU A 126 -15.98 0.19 -19.85
C GLU A 126 -16.37 1.05 -18.64
N ASN A 127 -15.56 1.00 -17.59
CA ASN A 127 -15.77 1.79 -16.37
C ASN A 127 -15.10 3.16 -16.47
N VAL A 128 -13.81 3.17 -16.85
CA VAL A 128 -13.01 4.39 -17.00
C VAL A 128 -12.08 4.27 -18.19
N THR A 129 -11.99 5.31 -19.00
CA THR A 129 -10.90 5.54 -19.95
C THR A 129 -10.34 6.93 -19.71
N SER A 130 -9.03 7.04 -19.42
CA SER A 130 -8.34 8.30 -19.09
C SER A 130 -6.91 8.31 -19.57
N GLY A 131 -6.35 9.51 -19.70
CA GLY A 131 -4.89 9.69 -19.76
C GLY A 131 -4.26 9.43 -18.40
N LEU A 132 -3.02 9.01 -18.40
CA LEU A 132 -2.15 8.95 -17.23
C LEU A 132 -1.13 10.07 -17.29
N ASP A 133 -1.08 10.89 -16.24
CA ASP A 133 0.05 11.79 -16.03
C ASP A 133 1.32 10.95 -15.88
N TYR A 134 1.21 9.85 -15.12
CA TYR A 134 2.28 8.87 -15.06
C TYR A 134 1.80 7.48 -14.56
N ILE A 135 2.60 6.48 -14.92
CA ILE A 135 2.81 5.24 -14.21
C ILE A 135 4.27 5.19 -13.76
N LYS A 136 4.54 4.75 -12.52
CA LYS A 136 5.88 4.54 -11.96
C LYS A 136 5.90 3.33 -11.04
N GLY A 137 7.09 2.88 -10.66
CA GLY A 137 7.24 1.87 -9.59
C GLY A 137 6.79 2.42 -8.23
N ARG A 138 6.43 1.52 -7.30
CA ARG A 138 6.13 1.83 -5.91
C ARG A 138 6.67 0.76 -4.95
N GLY A 139 6.62 1.09 -3.67
CA GLY A 139 7.14 0.23 -2.61
C GLY A 139 8.67 0.25 -2.56
N ASN A 140 9.23 -0.33 -1.53
CA ASN A 140 10.67 -0.44 -1.35
C ASN A 140 11.08 -1.90 -1.30
N TYR A 141 10.69 -2.62 -0.24
CA TYR A 141 10.96 -4.03 -0.12
C TYR A 141 10.34 -4.82 -1.28
N SER A 142 9.05 -4.61 -1.54
CA SER A 142 8.33 -5.28 -2.62
C SER A 142 8.89 -4.99 -4.00
N TRP A 143 9.38 -3.76 -4.25
CA TRP A 143 10.03 -3.41 -5.52
C TRP A 143 11.37 -4.11 -5.71
N ASN A 144 12.19 -4.15 -4.67
CA ASN A 144 13.55 -4.71 -4.76
C ASN A 144 13.57 -6.24 -4.74
N THR A 145 12.63 -6.86 -4.04
CA THR A 145 12.65 -8.30 -3.76
C THR A 145 11.93 -9.14 -4.82
N TRP A 146 10.77 -8.66 -5.33
CA TRP A 146 9.91 -9.47 -6.15
C TRP A 146 10.00 -9.11 -7.64
N ASP A 147 9.94 -10.10 -8.54
CA ASP A 147 9.89 -9.86 -9.99
C ASP A 147 8.55 -9.24 -10.40
N LYS A 148 7.46 -9.62 -9.75
CA LYS A 148 6.14 -9.03 -9.91
C LYS A 148 6.10 -7.65 -9.23
N LYS A 149 6.35 -6.59 -10.00
CA LYS A 149 6.53 -5.23 -9.49
C LYS A 149 5.18 -4.53 -9.22
N PRO A 150 5.02 -3.85 -8.08
CA PRO A 150 3.89 -2.96 -7.83
C PRO A 150 4.08 -1.60 -8.50
N PHE A 151 2.96 -0.94 -8.87
CA PHE A 151 2.99 0.35 -9.56
C PHE A 151 2.12 1.40 -8.86
N LYS A 152 2.47 2.67 -9.03
CA LYS A 152 1.62 3.82 -8.75
C LYS A 152 1.21 4.45 -10.06
N ILE A 153 -0.07 4.81 -10.19
CA ILE A 153 -0.60 5.53 -11.34
C ILE A 153 -1.22 6.84 -10.88
N LYS A 154 -1.08 7.88 -11.72
CA LYS A 154 -1.77 9.14 -11.55
C LYS A 154 -2.53 9.48 -12.81
N MET A 155 -3.83 9.65 -12.69
CA MET A 155 -4.70 10.02 -13.82
C MET A 155 -4.61 11.51 -14.10
N THR A 156 -4.77 11.91 -15.37
CA THR A 156 -4.81 13.33 -15.77
C THR A 156 -6.03 14.03 -15.19
N LYS A 157 -7.14 13.31 -14.99
CA LYS A 157 -8.38 13.80 -14.39
C LYS A 157 -8.85 12.85 -13.31
N ALA A 158 -9.39 13.42 -12.23
CA ALA A 158 -10.01 12.61 -11.19
C ALA A 158 -11.21 11.83 -11.77
N ALA A 159 -11.31 10.56 -11.39
CA ALA A 159 -12.44 9.70 -11.70
C ALA A 159 -12.60 8.63 -10.61
N SER A 160 -13.80 8.05 -10.52
CA SER A 160 -14.05 6.91 -9.62
C SER A 160 -13.85 5.62 -10.40
N ILE A 161 -12.72 4.95 -10.17
CA ILE A 161 -12.46 3.63 -10.76
C ILE A 161 -13.24 2.59 -9.94
N LEU A 162 -14.09 1.79 -10.59
CA LEU A 162 -14.84 0.67 -10.00
C LEU A 162 -15.56 1.03 -8.68
N GLY A 163 -16.04 2.26 -8.56
CA GLY A 163 -16.77 2.74 -7.40
C GLY A 163 -15.91 3.07 -6.17
N MET A 164 -14.59 3.22 -6.34
CA MET A 164 -13.66 3.52 -5.24
C MET A 164 -13.61 5.00 -4.83
N GLY A 165 -14.57 5.82 -5.26
CA GLY A 165 -14.56 7.26 -5.07
C GLY A 165 -13.65 7.99 -6.05
N SER A 166 -13.94 9.28 -6.30
CA SER A 166 -13.19 10.11 -7.25
C SER A 166 -11.83 10.51 -6.71
N GLY A 167 -10.78 10.26 -7.47
CA GLY A 167 -9.41 10.62 -7.15
C GLY A 167 -8.52 10.52 -8.39
N LYS A 168 -7.28 10.95 -8.27
CA LYS A 168 -6.28 10.84 -9.34
C LYS A 168 -5.25 9.76 -9.09
N ASP A 169 -4.90 9.55 -7.85
CA ASP A 169 -3.84 8.65 -7.44
C ASP A 169 -4.40 7.27 -7.06
N TYR A 170 -3.87 6.22 -7.68
CA TYR A 170 -4.20 4.82 -7.41
C TYR A 170 -2.94 3.98 -7.32
N ALA A 171 -2.99 2.91 -6.54
CA ALA A 171 -1.93 1.92 -6.45
C ALA A 171 -2.37 0.59 -7.07
N LEU A 172 -1.45 -0.04 -7.77
CA LEU A 172 -1.54 -1.41 -8.26
C LEU A 172 -0.63 -2.26 -7.38
N ILE A 173 -1.18 -2.85 -6.33
CA ILE A 173 -0.45 -3.69 -5.37
C ILE A 173 -0.30 -5.07 -5.98
N ALA A 174 0.93 -5.56 -6.06
CA ALA A 174 1.25 -6.83 -6.70
C ALA A 174 0.85 -8.06 -5.87
N ASN A 175 0.72 -7.92 -4.54
CA ASN A 175 0.51 -9.02 -3.57
C ASN A 175 1.50 -10.18 -3.78
N ALA A 176 2.74 -9.89 -4.22
CA ALA A 176 3.71 -10.92 -4.56
C ALA A 176 4.19 -11.72 -3.33
N SER A 177 4.17 -11.12 -2.15
CA SER A 177 4.49 -11.74 -0.86
C SER A 177 3.31 -12.50 -0.23
N ASP A 178 2.09 -12.27 -0.71
CA ASP A 178 0.87 -12.90 -0.17
C ASP A 178 0.33 -13.97 -1.11
N ALA A 179 0.61 -15.24 -0.81
CA ALA A 179 0.12 -16.37 -1.59
C ALA A 179 -1.41 -16.46 -1.66
N THR A 180 -2.13 -15.87 -0.71
CA THR A 180 -3.59 -15.80 -0.74
C THR A 180 -4.11 -14.65 -1.59
N LEU A 181 -3.31 -13.61 -1.84
CA LEU A 181 -3.62 -12.35 -2.54
C LEU A 181 -4.59 -11.41 -1.78
N VAL A 182 -5.12 -11.78 -0.60
CA VAL A 182 -6.33 -11.14 -0.02
C VAL A 182 -6.10 -10.31 1.24
N ARG A 183 -4.91 -10.40 1.87
CA ARG A 183 -4.67 -9.76 3.18
C ARG A 183 -4.89 -8.26 3.17
N ASN A 184 -4.45 -7.58 2.11
CA ASN A 184 -4.70 -6.15 1.93
C ASN A 184 -6.19 -5.80 1.87
N ASP A 185 -7.02 -6.62 1.19
CA ASP A 185 -8.46 -6.37 1.10
C ASP A 185 -9.17 -6.69 2.43
N ILE A 186 -8.79 -7.77 3.10
CA ILE A 186 -9.35 -8.13 4.42
C ILE A 186 -9.12 -7.00 5.43
N ALA A 187 -7.89 -6.49 5.52
CA ALA A 187 -7.55 -5.42 6.44
C ALA A 187 -8.33 -4.13 6.15
N ARG A 188 -8.44 -3.73 4.88
CA ARG A 188 -9.21 -2.54 4.48
C ARG A 188 -10.70 -2.70 4.77
N ARG A 189 -11.26 -3.87 4.53
CA ARG A 189 -12.65 -4.17 4.89
C ARG A 189 -12.87 -4.17 6.41
N LEU A 190 -11.87 -4.60 7.18
CA LEU A 190 -11.90 -4.48 8.63
C LEU A 190 -11.89 -3.01 9.07
N GLU A 191 -11.04 -2.16 8.48
CA GLU A 191 -11.06 -0.72 8.73
C GLU A 191 -12.45 -0.11 8.49
N MET A 192 -13.09 -0.48 7.38
CA MET A 192 -14.46 -0.05 7.08
C MET A 192 -15.46 -0.56 8.11
N ALA A 193 -15.34 -1.82 8.54
CA ALA A 193 -16.23 -2.44 9.51
C ALA A 193 -16.16 -1.78 10.90
N VAL A 194 -14.95 -1.40 11.35
CA VAL A 194 -14.77 -0.67 12.60
C VAL A 194 -15.02 0.84 12.47
N GLY A 195 -15.28 1.31 11.26
CA GLY A 195 -15.62 2.71 10.99
C GLY A 195 -14.41 3.65 11.11
N ILE A 196 -13.25 3.28 10.57
CA ILE A 196 -12.14 4.21 10.36
C ILE A 196 -12.55 5.20 9.28
N PRO A 197 -12.49 6.51 9.56
CA PRO A 197 -12.83 7.52 8.57
C PRO A 197 -11.92 7.40 7.35
N TYR A 198 -12.50 7.54 6.16
CA TYR A 198 -11.77 7.52 4.89
C TYR A 198 -10.96 6.25 4.62
N ALA A 199 -11.33 5.12 5.26
CA ALA A 199 -10.74 3.81 4.96
C ALA A 199 -10.71 3.60 3.44
N THR A 200 -9.55 3.24 2.90
CA THR A 200 -9.39 3.12 1.46
C THR A 200 -10.07 1.84 0.94
N THR A 201 -10.49 1.86 -0.31
CA THR A 201 -11.09 0.70 -0.96
C THR A 201 -10.26 0.23 -2.14
N GLY A 202 -10.43 -1.03 -2.52
CA GLY A 202 -9.76 -1.61 -3.67
C GLY A 202 -10.57 -2.69 -4.36
N ARG A 203 -10.07 -3.16 -5.49
CA ARG A 203 -10.64 -4.24 -6.29
C ARG A 203 -9.53 -5.11 -6.86
N PHE A 204 -9.74 -6.41 -6.86
CA PHE A 204 -8.87 -7.32 -7.60
C PHE A 204 -9.08 -7.13 -9.09
N THR A 205 -8.00 -7.08 -9.83
CA THR A 205 -8.00 -6.83 -11.27
C THR A 205 -6.93 -7.66 -11.97
N ASP A 206 -7.20 -8.04 -13.20
CA ASP A 206 -6.17 -8.54 -14.11
C ASP A 206 -5.52 -7.36 -14.82
N LEU A 207 -4.22 -7.21 -14.69
CA LEU A 207 -3.46 -6.09 -15.24
C LEU A 207 -2.79 -6.46 -16.55
N TYR A 208 -2.98 -5.63 -17.56
CA TYR A 208 -2.25 -5.67 -18.82
C TYR A 208 -1.52 -4.37 -19.07
N ILE A 209 -0.22 -4.43 -19.32
CA ILE A 209 0.58 -3.26 -19.69
C ILE A 209 1.21 -3.49 -21.05
N ASN A 210 0.95 -2.58 -22.01
CA ASN A 210 1.43 -2.68 -23.39
C ASN A 210 1.07 -4.02 -24.09
N GLY A 211 -0.02 -4.65 -23.63
CA GLY A 211 -0.49 -5.95 -24.10
C GLY A 211 0.05 -7.16 -23.33
N ASP A 212 1.04 -6.98 -22.47
CA ASP A 212 1.54 -8.05 -21.61
C ASP A 212 0.65 -8.23 -20.38
N TYR A 213 0.22 -9.45 -20.12
CA TYR A 213 -0.45 -9.82 -18.88
C TYR A 213 0.55 -9.76 -17.73
N MET A 214 0.27 -8.90 -16.75
CA MET A 214 1.14 -8.68 -15.60
C MET A 214 0.74 -9.52 -14.37
N GLY A 215 -0.45 -10.12 -14.37
CA GLY A 215 -0.96 -10.92 -13.27
C GLY A 215 -2.21 -10.33 -12.63
N ASN A 216 -2.63 -10.94 -11.53
CA ASN A 216 -3.64 -10.40 -10.63
C ASN A 216 -3.02 -9.29 -9.77
N TYR A 217 -3.65 -8.13 -9.74
CA TYR A 217 -3.26 -6.99 -8.92
C TYR A 217 -4.44 -6.52 -8.08
N TYR A 218 -4.13 -6.00 -6.90
CA TYR A 218 -5.11 -5.26 -6.11
C TYR A 218 -5.01 -3.78 -6.45
N LEU A 219 -5.94 -3.31 -7.29
CA LEU A 219 -6.07 -1.88 -7.60
C LEU A 219 -6.79 -1.21 -6.44
N CYS A 220 -6.18 -0.21 -5.83
CA CYS A 220 -6.78 0.51 -4.72
C CYS A 220 -6.57 2.02 -4.81
N ALA A 221 -7.49 2.76 -4.18
CA ALA A 221 -7.36 4.19 -3.99
C ALA A 221 -6.14 4.49 -3.12
N SER A 222 -5.31 5.45 -3.53
CA SER A 222 -4.23 5.95 -2.67
C SER A 222 -4.79 6.84 -1.56
N ILE A 223 -4.03 6.95 -0.47
CA ILE A 223 -4.29 7.92 0.58
C ILE A 223 -3.91 9.30 0.04
N GLU A 224 -4.90 10.16 -0.13
CA GLU A 224 -4.75 11.52 -0.65
C GLU A 224 -5.84 12.44 -0.08
N VAL A 225 -5.60 13.74 -0.07
CA VAL A 225 -6.62 14.74 0.26
C VAL A 225 -7.54 14.93 -0.93
N GLY A 226 -8.86 14.92 -0.69
CA GLY A 226 -9.86 15.09 -1.74
C GLY A 226 -11.28 14.89 -1.24
N GLU A 227 -12.26 15.38 -2.00
CA GLU A 227 -13.68 15.36 -1.62
C GLU A 227 -14.23 13.95 -1.34
N GLU A 228 -13.82 12.96 -2.14
CA GLU A 228 -14.18 11.54 -1.95
C GLU A 228 -12.97 10.70 -1.47
N ARG A 229 -12.02 11.33 -0.81
CA ARG A 229 -10.85 10.76 -0.14
C ARG A 229 -10.80 11.29 1.29
N ILE A 230 -9.65 11.67 1.82
CA ILE A 230 -9.57 12.41 3.08
C ILE A 230 -10.13 13.81 2.84
N ASN A 231 -11.37 14.03 3.23
CA ASN A 231 -12.11 15.26 2.96
C ASN A 231 -11.81 16.32 4.04
N ILE A 232 -10.63 16.90 3.96
CA ILE A 232 -10.18 18.06 4.75
C ILE A 232 -9.87 19.22 3.82
N THR A 233 -9.55 20.37 4.36
CA THR A 233 -9.17 21.56 3.59
C THR A 233 -7.99 21.23 2.66
N ASP A 234 -8.19 21.32 1.35
CA ASP A 234 -7.16 21.02 0.34
C ASP A 234 -6.24 22.24 0.15
N ILE A 235 -5.21 22.33 0.99
CA ILE A 235 -4.19 23.38 0.91
C ILE A 235 -3.37 23.24 -0.37
N ASP A 236 -3.06 22.03 -0.82
CA ASP A 236 -2.35 21.79 -2.08
C ASP A 236 -3.04 22.47 -3.27
N ARG A 237 -4.37 22.38 -3.35
CA ARG A 237 -5.14 23.04 -4.40
C ARG A 237 -5.11 24.55 -4.25
N LEU A 238 -5.20 25.07 -3.02
CA LEU A 238 -5.14 26.50 -2.74
C LEU A 238 -3.78 27.11 -3.09
N GLN A 239 -2.71 26.36 -2.83
CA GLN A 239 -1.32 26.80 -3.08
C GLN A 239 -0.85 26.55 -4.50
N SER A 240 -1.36 25.50 -5.17
CA SER A 240 -0.83 25.01 -6.46
C SER A 240 -0.83 26.07 -7.57
N GLU A 241 -1.86 26.93 -7.63
CA GLU A 241 -1.93 28.01 -8.59
C GLU A 241 -0.86 29.08 -8.35
N VAL A 242 -0.57 29.39 -7.11
CA VAL A 242 0.44 30.38 -6.71
C VAL A 242 1.83 29.83 -7.00
N PHE A 243 2.12 28.64 -6.50
CA PHE A 243 3.46 28.05 -6.58
C PHE A 243 3.85 27.62 -7.99
N SER A 244 2.89 27.17 -8.81
CA SER A 244 3.17 26.88 -10.23
C SER A 244 3.60 28.13 -11.01
N ARG A 245 3.01 29.29 -10.69
CA ARG A 245 3.41 30.58 -11.29
C ARG A 245 4.78 31.05 -10.80
N LEU A 246 5.16 30.70 -9.59
CA LEU A 246 6.44 31.07 -9.00
C LEU A 246 7.58 30.10 -9.35
N ASN A 247 7.33 29.03 -10.09
CA ASN A 247 8.28 27.93 -10.30
C ASN A 247 8.84 27.41 -8.96
N ALA A 248 7.97 26.88 -8.10
CA ALA A 248 8.27 26.51 -6.72
C ALA A 248 9.49 25.59 -6.60
N GLU A 249 9.73 24.71 -7.58
CA GLU A 249 10.89 23.80 -7.59
C GLU A 249 12.26 24.52 -7.69
N ALA A 250 12.27 25.79 -8.07
CA ALA A 250 13.48 26.63 -8.05
C ALA A 250 13.77 27.24 -6.68
N PHE A 251 12.85 27.16 -5.72
CA PHE A 251 13.05 27.65 -4.37
C PHE A 251 13.83 26.64 -3.52
N SER A 252 14.56 27.16 -2.55
CA SER A 252 15.36 26.31 -1.66
C SER A 252 14.50 25.69 -0.57
N VAL A 253 14.92 24.52 -0.14
CA VAL A 253 14.40 23.88 1.08
C VAL A 253 15.04 24.53 2.31
N TYR A 254 14.25 24.75 3.34
CA TYR A 254 14.70 25.01 4.69
C TYR A 254 14.95 23.68 5.37
N GLU A 255 16.11 23.54 5.99
CA GLU A 255 16.51 22.29 6.61
C GLU A 255 17.25 22.56 7.89
N THR A 256 16.85 21.87 8.94
CA THR A 256 17.51 21.79 10.25
C THR A 256 17.73 20.33 10.60
N GLN A 257 18.16 20.03 11.83
CA GLN A 257 18.27 18.63 12.30
C GLN A 257 16.91 17.95 12.46
N THR A 258 15.85 18.71 12.71
CA THR A 258 14.51 18.19 13.04
C THR A 258 13.41 18.63 12.08
N MET A 259 13.69 19.49 11.12
CA MET A 259 12.67 20.05 10.23
C MET A 259 13.18 20.21 8.80
N LYS A 260 12.28 19.98 7.87
CA LYS A 260 12.48 20.18 6.45
C LYS A 260 11.21 20.78 5.83
N GLY A 261 11.33 21.90 5.14
CA GLY A 261 10.19 22.61 4.53
C GLY A 261 10.64 23.59 3.45
N TRP A 262 9.68 24.10 2.68
CA TRP A 262 9.97 24.98 1.57
C TRP A 262 10.08 26.45 1.99
N LYS A 263 11.11 27.16 1.53
CA LYS A 263 11.25 28.63 1.65
C LYS A 263 10.39 29.31 0.57
N LEU A 264 9.10 29.19 0.69
CA LEU A 264 8.12 29.80 -0.18
C LEU A 264 7.37 30.91 0.55
N PRO A 265 6.86 31.93 -0.18
CA PRO A 265 6.02 32.95 0.42
C PRO A 265 4.69 32.32 0.90
N GLU A 266 4.23 32.74 2.05
CA GLU A 266 2.91 32.34 2.55
C GLU A 266 1.81 32.79 1.59
N CYS A 267 0.91 31.89 1.27
CA CYS A 267 -0.27 32.18 0.43
C CYS A 267 -1.58 31.73 1.09
N VAL A 268 -1.49 31.13 2.27
CA VAL A 268 -2.63 30.69 3.09
C VAL A 268 -2.58 31.47 4.41
N GLU A 269 -3.64 32.23 4.72
CA GLU A 269 -3.69 33.03 5.96
C GLU A 269 -3.80 32.15 7.21
N ASP A 270 -4.57 31.06 7.12
CA ASP A 270 -4.80 30.12 8.21
C ASP A 270 -4.06 28.80 7.93
N VAL A 271 -2.96 28.62 8.64
CA VAL A 271 -2.06 27.45 8.57
C VAL A 271 -2.42 26.37 9.60
N SER A 272 -3.57 26.46 10.25
CA SER A 272 -3.94 25.54 11.34
C SER A 272 -4.36 24.13 10.90
N GLY A 273 -4.45 23.85 9.60
CA GLY A 273 -4.86 22.52 9.13
C GLY A 273 -4.96 22.38 7.62
N GLY A 274 -5.41 21.23 7.17
CA GLY A 274 -5.38 20.78 5.80
C GLY A 274 -4.17 19.86 5.55
N TYR A 275 -3.75 19.13 6.57
CA TYR A 275 -2.54 18.32 6.56
C TYR A 275 -2.82 16.84 6.54
N LEU A 276 -2.09 16.14 5.70
CA LEU A 276 -1.94 14.69 5.70
C LEU A 276 -0.47 14.38 5.97
N VAL A 277 -0.21 13.58 6.99
CA VAL A 277 1.13 13.29 7.49
C VAL A 277 1.31 11.79 7.58
N GLU A 278 2.47 11.28 7.21
CA GLU A 278 2.88 9.90 7.33
C GLU A 278 3.98 9.77 8.38
N ARG A 279 3.77 8.90 9.35
CA ARG A 279 4.79 8.57 10.34
C ARG A 279 5.61 7.39 9.86
N GLU A 280 6.92 7.50 10.02
CA GLU A 280 7.89 6.46 9.70
C GLU A 280 8.83 6.21 10.87
N PHE A 281 9.34 4.98 11.01
CA PHE A 281 10.40 4.73 11.97
C PHE A 281 11.74 5.34 11.50
N VAL A 282 12.64 5.61 12.44
CA VAL A 282 13.86 6.40 12.22
C VAL A 282 14.72 5.94 11.05
N ASP A 283 14.95 4.62 10.92
CA ASP A 283 15.80 4.10 9.85
C ASP A 283 15.18 4.33 8.47
N ARG A 284 13.85 4.15 8.37
CA ARG A 284 13.10 4.39 7.15
C ARG A 284 13.05 5.87 6.79
N TYR A 285 12.75 6.73 7.76
CA TYR A 285 12.78 8.17 7.58
C TYR A 285 14.14 8.64 7.06
N ASN A 286 15.24 8.16 7.67
CA ASN A 286 16.60 8.52 7.26
C ASN A 286 16.97 7.99 5.88
N LEU A 287 16.50 6.80 5.51
CA LEU A 287 16.73 6.22 4.18
C LEU A 287 16.04 7.03 3.09
N GLU A 288 14.84 7.52 3.36
CA GLU A 288 14.04 8.31 2.42
C GLU A 288 14.27 9.83 2.54
N TYR A 289 15.15 10.26 3.44
CA TYR A 289 15.34 11.67 3.77
C TYR A 289 15.67 12.55 2.55
N SER A 290 16.36 12.03 1.54
CA SER A 290 16.64 12.74 0.30
C SER A 290 15.44 12.89 -0.62
N ASP A 291 14.42 12.05 -0.46
CA ASP A 291 13.32 11.89 -1.41
C ASP A 291 12.13 12.81 -1.08
N PHE A 292 12.05 13.35 0.13
CA PHE A 292 11.03 14.31 0.53
C PHE A 292 11.64 15.69 0.88
N ASN A 293 10.79 16.72 0.80
CA ASN A 293 11.18 18.11 1.13
C ASN A 293 10.34 18.72 2.25
N ASN A 294 9.44 17.95 2.84
CA ASN A 294 8.59 18.36 3.95
C ASN A 294 8.61 17.27 5.02
N GLY A 295 9.01 17.60 6.23
CA GLY A 295 9.01 16.66 7.33
C GLY A 295 9.51 17.28 8.62
N PHE A 296 9.24 16.62 9.73
CA PHE A 296 9.69 17.05 11.05
C PHE A 296 9.90 15.84 11.98
N VAL A 297 10.67 16.08 13.04
CA VAL A 297 10.93 15.11 14.09
C VAL A 297 10.55 15.78 15.41
N THR A 298 9.73 15.11 16.22
CA THR A 298 9.30 15.62 17.53
C THR A 298 10.38 15.43 18.60
N SER A 299 10.21 16.05 19.76
CA SER A 299 11.11 15.90 20.90
C SER A 299 11.14 14.47 21.45
N ASN A 300 10.14 13.67 21.15
CA ASN A 300 10.06 12.26 21.49
C ASN A 300 10.69 11.32 20.43
N ASP A 301 11.43 11.89 19.47
CA ASP A 301 12.10 11.15 18.37
C ASP A 301 11.11 10.45 17.42
N GLU A 302 9.89 10.99 17.29
CA GLU A 302 8.91 10.52 16.30
C GLU A 302 9.08 11.26 14.98
N HIS A 303 9.08 10.54 13.86
CA HIS A 303 9.49 11.03 12.56
C HIS A 303 8.31 11.11 11.59
N PHE A 304 8.08 12.28 11.02
CA PHE A 304 6.91 12.57 10.17
C PHE A 304 7.30 13.16 8.82
N ILE A 305 6.69 12.63 7.75
CA ILE A 305 6.75 13.18 6.40
C ILE A 305 5.40 13.83 6.08
N VAL A 306 5.39 15.07 5.62
CA VAL A 306 4.16 15.73 5.20
C VAL A 306 3.82 15.32 3.77
N VAL A 307 2.73 14.58 3.62
CA VAL A 307 2.24 14.06 2.34
C VAL A 307 1.44 15.13 1.59
N ALA A 308 0.63 15.89 2.31
CA ALA A 308 -0.09 17.07 1.81
C ALA A 308 -0.08 18.18 2.87
N PRO A 309 0.18 19.44 2.45
CA PRO A 309 0.45 19.89 1.08
C PRO A 309 1.84 19.48 0.56
N LYS A 310 1.96 19.30 -0.76
CA LYS A 310 3.22 18.98 -1.42
C LYS A 310 4.33 20.00 -1.15
N TYR A 311 3.99 21.26 -1.10
CA TYR A 311 4.89 22.38 -0.84
C TYR A 311 4.62 23.00 0.54
N CYS A 312 4.81 22.20 1.61
CA CYS A 312 4.64 22.67 2.96
C CYS A 312 5.67 23.76 3.30
N THR A 313 5.20 24.97 3.60
CA THR A 313 6.06 26.12 3.91
C THR A 313 6.73 25.97 5.28
N VAL A 314 7.72 26.82 5.55
CA VAL A 314 8.39 26.82 6.88
C VAL A 314 7.43 27.11 8.00
N ASN A 315 6.43 28.01 7.82
CA ASN A 315 5.45 28.32 8.85
C ASN A 315 4.48 27.16 9.09
N GLU A 316 4.08 26.48 8.03
CA GLU A 316 3.24 25.28 8.13
C GLU A 316 3.97 24.13 8.83
N ILE A 317 5.25 23.90 8.54
CA ILE A 317 6.06 22.89 9.25
C ILE A 317 6.23 23.26 10.74
N ASN A 318 6.49 24.52 11.06
CA ASN A 318 6.59 24.96 12.46
C ASN A 318 5.27 24.72 13.20
N TYR A 319 4.13 25.10 12.57
CA TYR A 319 2.81 24.84 13.15
C TYR A 319 2.59 23.34 13.40
N LEU A 320 2.89 22.49 12.40
CA LEU A 320 2.73 21.05 12.54
C LEU A 320 3.60 20.47 13.66
N SER A 321 4.88 20.84 13.70
CA SER A 321 5.78 20.38 14.76
C SER A 321 5.26 20.76 16.14
N ASP A 322 4.89 22.03 16.34
CA ASP A 322 4.33 22.51 17.61
C ASP A 322 3.00 21.83 17.97
N PHE A 323 2.17 21.51 16.97
CA PHE A 323 0.90 20.83 17.19
C PHE A 323 1.12 19.37 17.60
N PHE A 324 2.05 18.66 16.93
CA PHE A 324 2.34 17.26 17.24
C PHE A 324 2.98 17.11 18.61
N GLU A 325 3.85 18.04 19.06
CA GLU A 325 4.37 18.05 20.43
C GLU A 325 3.22 18.04 21.47
N LYS A 326 2.17 18.84 21.26
CA LYS A 326 0.99 18.89 22.14
C LYS A 326 0.12 17.65 22.04
N ALA A 327 -0.05 17.10 20.83
CA ALA A 327 -0.76 15.84 20.64
C ALA A 327 -0.04 14.68 21.34
N GLU A 328 1.29 14.69 21.35
CA GLU A 328 2.10 13.69 22.05
C GLU A 328 2.05 13.84 23.58
N GLU A 329 1.84 15.04 24.11
CA GLU A 329 1.56 15.23 25.54
C GLU A 329 0.26 14.50 25.98
N GLU A 330 -0.78 14.51 25.14
CA GLU A 330 -1.99 13.70 25.37
C GLU A 330 -1.68 12.19 25.23
N ILE A 331 -0.96 11.77 24.18
CA ILE A 331 -0.59 10.36 23.95
C ILE A 331 0.23 9.82 25.14
N LEU A 332 1.09 10.63 25.73
CA LEU A 332 1.87 10.28 26.92
C LEU A 332 1.05 10.32 28.22
N GLY A 333 -0.19 10.79 28.18
CA GLY A 333 -1.03 10.96 29.37
C GLY A 333 -0.56 12.10 30.29
N ILE A 334 0.21 13.06 29.78
CA ILE A 334 0.60 14.29 30.50
C ILE A 334 -0.58 15.23 30.61
N GLU A 335 -1.34 15.35 29.49
CA GLU A 335 -2.59 16.09 29.40
C GLU A 335 -3.78 15.13 29.17
N PRO A 336 -5.00 15.50 29.61
CA PRO A 336 -6.19 14.67 29.35
C PRO A 336 -6.52 14.58 27.85
N TYR A 337 -6.99 13.41 27.40
CA TYR A 337 -7.40 13.21 26.00
C TYR A 337 -8.53 14.14 25.56
N GLY A 338 -8.50 14.50 24.28
CA GLY A 338 -9.61 15.10 23.56
C GLY A 338 -9.46 16.57 23.19
N GLN A 339 -8.34 17.21 23.49
CA GLN A 339 -8.04 18.57 23.02
C GLN A 339 -7.35 18.53 21.65
N TYR A 340 -6.33 17.69 21.48
CA TYR A 340 -5.48 17.63 20.29
C TYR A 340 -5.70 16.35 19.47
N ILE A 341 -6.08 15.22 20.07
CA ILE A 341 -6.32 13.97 19.36
C ILE A 341 -7.80 13.58 19.36
N ASP A 342 -8.24 12.91 18.29
CA ASP A 342 -9.51 12.17 18.26
C ASP A 342 -9.27 10.76 18.79
N LEU A 343 -9.45 10.56 20.08
CA LEU A 343 -9.18 9.30 20.77
C LEU A 343 -9.90 8.10 20.12
N PRO A 344 -11.18 8.22 19.66
CA PRO A 344 -11.86 7.16 18.94
C PRO A 344 -11.12 6.67 17.69
N SER A 345 -10.55 7.56 16.88
CA SER A 345 -9.82 7.18 15.67
C SER A 345 -8.53 6.42 16.00
N PHE A 346 -7.82 6.83 17.05
CA PHE A 346 -6.64 6.14 17.55
C PHE A 346 -6.98 4.74 18.08
N ALA A 347 -8.06 4.59 18.85
CA ALA A 347 -8.51 3.30 19.35
C ALA A 347 -8.91 2.34 18.21
N LYS A 348 -9.64 2.81 17.21
CA LYS A 348 -10.00 2.04 16.03
C LYS A 348 -8.77 1.64 15.21
N ARG A 349 -7.83 2.57 15.04
CA ARG A 349 -6.60 2.28 14.29
C ARG A 349 -5.76 1.23 15.00
N TYR A 350 -5.55 1.37 16.32
CA TYR A 350 -4.88 0.35 17.14
C TYR A 350 -5.59 -1.01 17.03
N LEU A 351 -6.92 -1.03 17.19
CA LEU A 351 -7.71 -2.26 17.11
C LEU A 351 -7.47 -3.02 15.81
N VAL A 352 -7.44 -2.33 14.68
CA VAL A 352 -7.19 -2.97 13.37
C VAL A 352 -5.80 -3.58 13.34
N GLU A 353 -4.76 -2.81 13.68
CA GLU A 353 -3.37 -3.28 13.65
C GLU A 353 -3.13 -4.45 14.61
N GLU A 354 -3.70 -4.35 15.82
CA GLU A 354 -3.59 -5.40 16.83
C GLU A 354 -4.28 -6.68 16.37
N LEU A 355 -5.50 -6.56 15.83
CA LEU A 355 -6.29 -7.72 15.43
C LEU A 355 -5.63 -8.50 14.30
N ILE A 356 -5.09 -7.82 13.30
CA ILE A 356 -4.41 -8.46 12.18
C ILE A 356 -2.93 -8.78 12.45
N LYS A 357 -2.38 -8.34 13.60
CA LYS A 357 -0.96 -8.43 13.94
C LYS A 357 -0.07 -7.95 12.79
N ASN A 358 -0.32 -6.73 12.33
CA ASN A 358 0.46 -6.15 11.24
C ASN A 358 1.87 -5.79 11.71
N TYR A 359 2.90 -6.35 11.06
CA TYR A 359 4.30 -6.16 11.45
C TYR A 359 4.72 -4.68 11.43
N ASP A 360 4.33 -3.95 10.39
CA ASP A 360 4.63 -2.52 10.24
C ASP A 360 3.61 -1.62 10.95
N GLY A 361 2.60 -2.22 11.58
CA GLY A 361 1.46 -1.52 12.16
C GLY A 361 1.83 -0.48 13.19
N GLY A 362 1.38 0.75 12.95
CA GLY A 362 1.56 1.86 13.87
C GLY A 362 2.97 2.47 13.92
N VAL A 363 3.96 1.93 13.21
CA VAL A 363 5.35 2.42 13.21
C VAL A 363 5.84 2.87 11.84
N SER A 364 5.30 2.32 10.77
CA SER A 364 5.63 2.68 9.38
C SER A 364 4.35 2.80 8.57
N SER A 365 4.36 3.63 7.53
CA SER A 365 3.17 3.89 6.71
C SER A 365 1.91 4.23 7.54
N ALA A 366 2.11 4.85 8.70
CA ALA A 366 1.04 5.25 9.59
C ALA A 366 0.61 6.69 9.28
N TYR A 367 -0.62 6.84 8.79
CA TYR A 367 -1.14 8.12 8.34
C TYR A 367 -1.97 8.81 9.42
N TYR A 368 -1.83 10.13 9.46
CA TYR A 368 -2.59 11.04 10.32
C TYR A 368 -3.04 12.23 9.51
N TYR A 369 -4.22 12.76 9.82
CA TYR A 369 -4.70 13.97 9.16
C TYR A 369 -5.32 14.96 10.14
N LYS A 370 -5.24 16.25 9.80
CA LYS A 370 -5.79 17.35 10.57
C LYS A 370 -6.41 18.39 9.65
N ASP A 371 -7.64 18.74 9.91
CA ASP A 371 -8.28 19.89 9.24
C ASP A 371 -8.00 21.19 9.98
N LYS A 372 -8.47 22.32 9.47
CA LYS A 372 -8.33 23.63 10.11
C LYS A 372 -9.03 23.67 11.46
N ASP A 373 -8.46 24.41 12.41
CA ASP A 373 -9.02 24.57 13.75
C ASP A 373 -10.45 25.11 13.75
N SER A 374 -10.81 25.91 12.74
CA SER A 374 -12.16 26.42 12.55
C SER A 374 -13.17 25.37 12.09
N ILE A 375 -12.72 24.20 11.61
CA ILE A 375 -13.55 23.08 11.12
C ILE A 375 -13.45 21.93 12.13
N ASP A 376 -12.27 21.40 12.34
CA ASP A 376 -11.96 20.36 13.31
C ASP A 376 -10.51 20.48 13.76
N SER A 377 -10.31 20.78 15.04
CA SER A 377 -8.99 21.05 15.59
C SER A 377 -8.17 19.81 15.95
N LYS A 378 -8.74 18.62 15.77
CA LYS A 378 -8.12 17.37 16.23
C LYS A 378 -7.30 16.66 15.17
N LEU A 379 -6.31 15.90 15.64
CA LEU A 379 -5.56 14.94 14.87
C LEU A 379 -6.32 13.61 14.83
N TYR A 380 -6.49 13.05 13.65
CA TYR A 380 -7.09 11.76 13.41
C TYR A 380 -6.04 10.73 12.99
N ALA A 381 -6.13 9.50 13.52
CA ALA A 381 -5.32 8.38 13.12
C ALA A 381 -6.00 7.58 11.99
N GLY A 382 -5.28 7.30 10.91
CA GLY A 382 -5.74 6.55 9.75
C GLY A 382 -5.94 7.41 8.49
N PRO A 383 -6.40 6.79 7.39
CA PRO A 383 -6.56 5.34 7.17
C PRO A 383 -5.23 4.59 7.16
N GLY A 384 -5.30 3.26 7.24
CA GLY A 384 -4.12 2.42 7.20
C GLY A 384 -3.61 2.08 5.81
N TRP A 385 -2.38 1.59 5.76
CA TRP A 385 -1.70 1.21 4.54
C TRP A 385 -0.74 0.04 4.79
N ASP A 386 -0.39 -0.72 3.72
CA ASP A 386 0.63 -1.77 3.71
C ASP A 386 0.34 -2.94 4.67
N PHE A 387 -0.72 -3.71 4.36
CA PHE A 387 -1.19 -4.82 5.19
C PHE A 387 -0.74 -6.21 4.72
N ASP A 388 0.18 -6.31 3.78
CA ASP A 388 0.61 -7.60 3.24
C ASP A 388 1.40 -8.45 4.26
N MET A 389 2.04 -7.82 5.25
CA MET A 389 2.74 -8.48 6.34
C MET A 389 1.87 -8.59 7.61
N SER A 390 0.66 -9.13 7.44
CA SER A 390 -0.32 -9.30 8.51
C SER A 390 -0.99 -10.67 8.45
N LEU A 391 -1.86 -10.98 9.40
CA LEU A 391 -2.68 -12.20 9.43
C LEU A 391 -1.84 -13.47 9.23
N GLY A 392 -0.70 -13.55 9.92
CA GLY A 392 0.20 -14.71 9.87
C GLY A 392 1.07 -14.79 8.61
N ASN A 393 1.17 -13.73 7.80
CA ASN A 393 2.04 -13.68 6.61
C ASN A 393 3.36 -13.00 6.93
N TYR A 394 4.25 -13.70 7.58
CA TYR A 394 5.56 -13.18 7.95
C TYR A 394 6.67 -13.83 7.15
N LEU A 395 7.71 -13.07 6.85
CA LEU A 395 8.89 -13.55 6.18
C LEU A 395 9.94 -14.00 7.22
N SER A 396 10.67 -15.06 6.91
CA SER A 396 11.58 -15.73 7.85
C SER A 396 12.72 -14.85 8.41
N TRP A 397 12.95 -13.68 7.83
CA TRP A 397 13.95 -12.72 8.30
C TRP A 397 13.39 -11.69 9.31
N MET A 398 12.08 -11.70 9.53
CA MET A 398 11.43 -10.81 10.51
C MET A 398 11.63 -11.38 11.90
N GLU A 399 12.64 -10.87 12.63
CA GLU A 399 13.08 -11.42 13.93
C GLU A 399 11.99 -11.42 15.01
N TYR A 400 11.01 -10.51 14.88
CA TYR A 400 9.96 -10.27 15.88
C TYR A 400 8.56 -10.65 15.43
N ALA A 401 8.42 -11.01 14.18
CA ALA A 401 7.17 -11.51 13.66
C ALA A 401 7.07 -12.98 13.99
N ASP A 402 6.11 -13.35 14.80
CA ASP A 402 5.76 -14.74 15.01
C ASP A 402 4.43 -15.06 14.33
N GLU A 403 4.33 -16.29 13.83
CA GLU A 403 3.07 -16.81 13.27
C GLU A 403 2.05 -17.12 14.39
N ASP A 404 2.41 -16.88 15.66
CA ASP A 404 1.53 -17.10 16.80
C ASP A 404 0.39 -16.06 16.80
N PRO A 405 -0.86 -16.48 16.67
CA PRO A 405 -2.01 -15.58 16.70
C PRO A 405 -2.33 -15.06 18.11
N THR A 406 -1.67 -15.54 19.15
CA THR A 406 -1.88 -15.11 20.53
C THR A 406 -1.01 -13.91 20.91
N GLY A 407 -1.21 -13.37 22.10
CA GLY A 407 -0.46 -12.23 22.63
C GLY A 407 -0.93 -10.87 22.08
N ILE A 408 -0.59 -9.82 22.78
CA ILE A 408 -0.82 -8.43 22.41
C ILE A 408 0.46 -7.89 21.77
N THR A 409 0.32 -7.24 20.61
CA THR A 409 1.44 -6.88 19.71
C THR A 409 2.14 -5.57 20.07
N GLU A 410 1.97 -5.03 21.28
CA GLU A 410 2.68 -3.82 21.72
C GLU A 410 4.21 -3.91 21.55
N LEU A 411 4.76 -5.12 21.46
CA LEU A 411 6.18 -5.36 21.25
C LEU A 411 6.70 -4.75 19.94
N TYR A 412 5.93 -4.81 18.86
CA TYR A 412 6.33 -4.21 17.58
C TYR A 412 6.44 -2.71 17.71
N LEU A 413 5.51 -2.12 18.44
CA LEU A 413 5.50 -0.69 18.73
C LEU A 413 6.68 -0.30 19.62
N SER A 414 7.07 -1.16 20.57
CA SER A 414 8.16 -0.89 21.50
C SER A 414 9.55 -1.00 20.87
N GLU A 415 9.74 -1.87 19.88
CA GLU A 415 11.04 -2.07 19.24
C GLU A 415 11.51 -0.90 18.43
N HIS A 416 10.57 -0.22 17.76
CA HIS A 416 10.85 1.01 17.06
C HIS A 416 10.82 2.22 17.99
N ASN A 417 10.80 1.99 19.30
CA ASN A 417 10.86 3.00 20.36
C ASN A 417 9.77 4.09 20.25
N SER A 418 8.60 3.74 19.66
CA SER A 418 7.50 4.68 19.53
C SER A 418 6.77 4.91 20.84
N ILE A 419 6.35 6.17 21.06
CA ILE A 419 5.46 6.51 22.18
C ILE A 419 4.00 6.23 21.88
N TYR A 420 3.62 6.13 20.58
CA TYR A 420 2.23 5.90 20.17
C TYR A 420 1.75 4.53 20.65
N TYR A 421 0.46 4.42 20.90
CA TYR A 421 -0.26 3.24 21.40
C TYR A 421 0.28 2.63 22.69
N LYS A 422 1.58 2.38 22.82
CA LYS A 422 2.18 1.80 24.02
C LYS A 422 1.80 2.56 25.31
N ASN A 423 1.86 3.88 25.27
CA ASN A 423 1.44 4.71 26.40
C ASN A 423 -0.08 4.74 26.53
N MET A 424 -0.80 4.82 25.41
CA MET A 424 -2.28 4.84 25.40
C MET A 424 -2.87 3.58 26.02
N LEU A 425 -2.25 2.40 25.81
CA LEU A 425 -2.65 1.12 26.40
C LEU A 425 -2.54 1.10 27.95
N THR A 426 -1.85 2.03 28.56
CA THR A 426 -1.81 2.17 30.02
C THR A 426 -3.01 2.94 30.60
N HIS A 427 -3.90 3.47 29.75
CA HIS A 427 -5.06 4.27 30.14
C HIS A 427 -6.39 3.52 29.92
N ASP A 428 -7.21 3.44 30.98
CA ASP A 428 -8.48 2.72 30.96
C ASP A 428 -9.41 3.22 29.85
N GLU A 429 -9.53 4.56 29.69
CA GLU A 429 -10.39 5.19 28.69
C GLU A 429 -10.08 4.71 27.25
N PHE A 430 -8.81 4.56 26.91
CA PHE A 430 -8.39 4.04 25.61
C PHE A 430 -8.75 2.57 25.46
N ASN A 431 -8.45 1.75 26.47
CA ASN A 431 -8.73 0.32 26.46
C ASN A 431 -10.23 0.02 26.38
N GLU A 432 -11.05 0.80 27.11
CA GLU A 432 -12.51 0.67 27.04
C GLU A 432 -13.04 0.89 25.62
N LEU A 433 -12.55 1.91 24.90
CA LEU A 433 -12.91 2.16 23.51
C LEU A 433 -12.46 1.02 22.59
N VAL A 434 -11.24 0.49 22.75
CA VAL A 434 -10.73 -0.65 21.96
C VAL A 434 -11.64 -1.86 22.15
N HIS A 435 -12.00 -2.21 23.40
CA HIS A 435 -12.87 -3.35 23.70
C HIS A 435 -14.29 -3.13 23.17
N GLU A 436 -14.82 -1.91 23.27
CA GLU A 436 -16.14 -1.56 22.74
C GLU A 436 -16.18 -1.77 21.22
N TYR A 437 -15.25 -1.19 20.46
CA TYR A 437 -15.20 -1.34 18.99
C TYR A 437 -14.92 -2.77 18.54
N TYR A 438 -14.11 -3.54 19.31
CA TYR A 438 -13.94 -4.95 19.06
C TYR A 438 -15.27 -5.70 19.14
N LYS A 439 -16.00 -5.51 20.24
CA LYS A 439 -17.29 -6.17 20.50
C LYS A 439 -18.38 -5.75 19.50
N GLU A 440 -18.44 -4.46 19.15
CA GLU A 440 -19.50 -3.92 18.32
C GLU A 440 -19.37 -4.29 16.85
N SER A 441 -18.13 -4.44 16.33
CA SER A 441 -17.91 -4.58 14.89
C SER A 441 -16.84 -5.62 14.52
N ALA A 442 -15.62 -5.51 15.06
CA ALA A 442 -14.49 -6.28 14.59
C ALA A 442 -14.66 -7.79 14.80
N GLN A 443 -15.17 -8.22 15.96
CA GLN A 443 -15.45 -9.62 16.26
C GLN A 443 -16.42 -10.25 15.24
N GLY A 444 -17.51 -9.54 14.94
CA GLY A 444 -18.51 -9.99 13.95
C GLY A 444 -17.93 -10.13 12.55
N PHE A 445 -17.10 -9.14 12.14
CA PHE A 445 -16.39 -9.18 10.86
C PHE A 445 -15.45 -10.39 10.75
N MET A 446 -14.63 -10.64 11.76
CA MET A 446 -13.68 -11.76 11.75
C MET A 446 -14.39 -13.12 11.73
N LYS A 447 -15.52 -13.24 12.44
CA LYS A 447 -16.37 -14.42 12.40
C LYS A 447 -16.95 -14.64 11.00
N GLU A 448 -17.52 -13.62 10.36
CA GLU A 448 -18.02 -13.69 8.99
C GLU A 448 -16.92 -14.09 8.01
N MET A 449 -15.71 -13.56 8.21
CA MET A 449 -14.55 -13.86 7.37
C MET A 449 -14.23 -15.35 7.36
N THR A 450 -14.24 -16.02 8.53
CA THR A 450 -13.96 -17.47 8.62
C THR A 450 -15.17 -18.34 8.23
N GLU A 451 -16.41 -17.89 8.49
CA GLU A 451 -17.61 -18.64 8.11
C GLU A 451 -17.86 -18.66 6.59
N SER A 452 -17.55 -17.58 5.88
CA SER A 452 -17.88 -17.46 4.46
C SER A 452 -16.88 -16.64 3.63
N GLY A 453 -16.24 -15.61 4.21
CA GLY A 453 -15.44 -14.62 3.48
C GLY A 453 -14.24 -15.25 2.76
N ILE A 454 -13.48 -16.11 3.43
CA ILE A 454 -12.31 -16.79 2.83
C ILE A 454 -12.75 -17.69 1.67
N LYS A 455 -13.85 -18.39 1.80
CA LYS A 455 -14.39 -19.18 0.71
C LYS A 455 -14.79 -18.32 -0.49
N GLN A 456 -15.45 -17.19 -0.23
CA GLN A 456 -15.81 -16.23 -1.29
C GLN A 456 -14.59 -15.68 -2.01
N TYR A 457 -13.51 -15.35 -1.30
CA TYR A 457 -12.25 -14.92 -1.92
C TYR A 457 -11.64 -16.00 -2.81
N ARG A 458 -11.62 -17.25 -2.37
CA ARG A 458 -11.12 -18.36 -3.18
C ARG A 458 -11.93 -18.55 -4.46
N GLU A 459 -13.26 -18.47 -4.38
CA GLU A 459 -14.15 -18.55 -5.56
C GLU A 459 -13.96 -17.34 -6.48
N LEU A 460 -13.84 -16.14 -5.93
CA LEU A 460 -13.58 -14.91 -6.68
C LEU A 460 -12.29 -14.96 -7.49
N LEU A 461 -11.21 -15.46 -6.88
CA LEU A 461 -9.86 -15.35 -7.44
C LEU A 461 -9.37 -16.62 -8.15
N GLU A 462 -10.10 -17.74 -8.10
CA GLU A 462 -9.64 -19.05 -8.59
C GLU A 462 -8.96 -18.99 -9.95
N LYS A 463 -9.62 -18.40 -10.94
CA LYS A 463 -9.11 -18.34 -12.31
C LYS A 463 -7.99 -17.33 -12.49
N SER A 464 -8.16 -16.13 -11.95
CA SER A 464 -7.15 -15.07 -12.00
C SER A 464 -5.86 -15.48 -11.27
N ALA A 465 -5.96 -16.10 -10.09
CA ALA A 465 -4.81 -16.63 -9.36
C ALA A 465 -4.09 -17.76 -10.12
N ALA A 466 -4.84 -18.64 -10.80
CA ALA A 466 -4.25 -19.66 -11.65
C ALA A 466 -3.45 -19.06 -12.82
N MET A 467 -3.97 -18.02 -13.46
CA MET A 467 -3.26 -17.27 -14.51
C MET A 467 -2.00 -16.60 -13.97
N ASP A 468 -2.12 -15.94 -12.80
CA ASP A 468 -1.02 -15.28 -12.08
C ASP A 468 0.10 -16.28 -11.75
N SER A 469 -0.26 -17.47 -11.26
CA SER A 469 0.70 -18.54 -10.94
C SER A 469 1.48 -19.01 -12.15
N VAL A 470 0.87 -19.08 -13.34
CA VAL A 470 1.56 -19.42 -14.59
C VAL A 470 2.45 -18.26 -15.05
N ARG A 471 1.95 -17.03 -14.96
CA ARG A 471 2.71 -15.82 -15.36
C ARG A 471 4.00 -15.66 -14.56
N TRP A 472 3.96 -15.95 -13.27
CA TRP A 472 5.05 -15.77 -12.33
C TRP A 472 5.61 -17.10 -11.77
N ALA A 473 5.50 -18.18 -12.54
CA ALA A 473 5.84 -19.54 -12.09
C ALA A 473 7.26 -19.68 -11.54
N ASP A 474 8.24 -19.04 -12.17
CA ASP A 474 9.65 -19.11 -11.73
C ASP A 474 9.83 -18.41 -10.38
N MET A 475 9.23 -17.22 -10.21
CA MET A 475 9.25 -16.49 -8.96
C MET A 475 8.59 -17.29 -7.83
N TYR A 476 7.37 -17.76 -8.05
CA TYR A 476 6.65 -18.52 -7.02
C TYR A 476 7.35 -19.85 -6.67
N LYS A 477 8.00 -20.48 -7.62
CA LYS A 477 8.80 -21.69 -7.39
C LYS A 477 9.99 -21.41 -6.46
N GLU A 478 10.65 -20.27 -6.65
CA GLU A 478 11.77 -19.85 -5.79
C GLU A 478 11.32 -19.64 -4.33
N TRP A 479 10.14 -19.06 -4.13
CA TRP A 479 9.58 -18.78 -2.82
C TRP A 479 8.76 -19.93 -2.22
N GLY A 480 8.50 -20.99 -2.99
CA GLY A 480 7.91 -22.24 -2.51
C GLY A 480 6.38 -22.22 -2.35
N TYR A 481 5.67 -21.30 -3.01
CA TYR A 481 4.21 -21.24 -3.04
C TYR A 481 3.68 -20.87 -4.42
N SER A 482 2.36 -20.72 -4.56
CA SER A 482 1.69 -20.22 -5.76
C SER A 482 0.58 -19.25 -5.38
N ALA A 483 0.18 -18.40 -6.30
CA ALA A 483 -0.99 -17.53 -6.07
C ALA A 483 -2.26 -18.38 -5.90
N GLY A 484 -3.06 -18.06 -4.89
CA GLY A 484 -4.28 -18.80 -4.55
C GLY A 484 -4.03 -20.16 -3.88
N ASP A 485 -2.86 -20.36 -3.27
CA ASP A 485 -2.48 -21.63 -2.63
C ASP A 485 -3.49 -22.02 -1.53
N ALA A 486 -4.02 -23.24 -1.65
CA ALA A 486 -5.05 -23.73 -0.73
C ALA A 486 -4.54 -23.89 0.70
N LYS A 487 -3.25 -24.22 0.89
CA LYS A 487 -2.66 -24.37 2.24
C LYS A 487 -2.51 -23.00 2.90
N GLU A 488 -2.13 -21.99 2.14
CA GLU A 488 -1.99 -20.63 2.64
C GLU A 488 -3.36 -20.03 3.04
N TYR A 489 -4.42 -20.34 2.30
CA TYR A 489 -5.79 -20.01 2.73
C TYR A 489 -6.20 -20.75 4.03
N GLN A 490 -5.80 -22.02 4.20
CA GLN A 490 -6.04 -22.74 5.45
C GLN A 490 -5.26 -22.14 6.63
N LYS A 491 -4.02 -21.71 6.43
CA LYS A 491 -3.24 -21.00 7.46
C LYS A 491 -3.89 -19.67 7.83
N LEU A 492 -4.30 -18.89 6.84
CA LEU A 492 -5.01 -17.63 7.06
C LEU A 492 -6.29 -17.83 7.89
N GLU A 493 -7.13 -18.81 7.52
CA GLU A 493 -8.35 -19.14 8.26
C GLU A 493 -8.04 -19.61 9.69
N GLY A 494 -7.02 -20.45 9.84
CA GLY A 494 -6.56 -20.93 11.15
C GLY A 494 -6.07 -19.79 12.04
N PHE A 495 -5.29 -18.86 11.47
CA PHE A 495 -4.81 -17.66 12.17
C PHE A 495 -5.98 -16.81 12.66
N ILE A 496 -6.93 -16.46 11.78
CA ILE A 496 -8.09 -15.63 12.12
C ILE A 496 -8.91 -16.28 13.24
N ASN A 497 -9.19 -17.58 13.16
CA ASN A 497 -9.95 -18.30 14.19
C ASN A 497 -9.24 -18.27 15.56
N GLN A 498 -7.95 -18.56 15.59
CA GLN A 498 -7.18 -18.58 16.84
C GLN A 498 -7.01 -17.17 17.42
N ARG A 499 -6.77 -16.17 16.55
CA ARG A 499 -6.67 -14.75 16.95
C ARG A 499 -7.99 -14.27 17.58
N THR A 500 -9.11 -14.55 16.94
CA THR A 500 -10.43 -14.19 17.46
C THR A 500 -10.71 -14.87 18.79
N ALA A 501 -10.37 -16.16 18.92
CA ALA A 501 -10.55 -16.88 20.18
C ALA A 501 -9.70 -16.29 21.32
N PHE A 502 -8.44 -15.94 21.04
CA PHE A 502 -7.57 -15.29 22.02
C PHE A 502 -8.12 -13.94 22.46
N LEU A 503 -8.45 -13.06 21.51
CA LEU A 503 -8.95 -11.72 21.83
C LEU A 503 -10.33 -11.73 22.50
N ASN A 504 -11.16 -12.74 22.25
CA ASN A 504 -12.40 -12.92 23.00
C ASN A 504 -12.13 -13.16 24.50
N GLY A 505 -11.10 -13.96 24.84
CA GLY A 505 -10.70 -14.17 26.22
C GLY A 505 -10.09 -12.94 26.88
N GLU A 506 -9.36 -12.11 26.11
CA GLU A 506 -8.70 -10.93 26.67
C GLU A 506 -9.64 -9.71 26.81
N TRP A 507 -10.59 -9.55 25.86
CA TRP A 507 -11.35 -8.30 25.74
C TRP A 507 -12.86 -8.44 26.02
N LEU A 508 -13.40 -9.64 26.16
CA LEU A 508 -14.85 -9.86 26.41
C LEU A 508 -15.16 -10.55 27.76
N ASP A 509 -14.18 -11.26 28.35
CA ASP A 509 -14.32 -11.93 29.63
C ASP A 509 -13.92 -10.99 30.78
#